data_acfb161759703689bb040bf40108cee9
#
_entry.id   acfb161759703689bb040bf40108cee9
#
_cell.length_a   1.000
_cell.length_b   1.000
_cell.length_c   1.000
_cell.angle_alpha   90.00
_cell.angle_beta   90.00
_cell.angle_gamma   90.00
#
_symmetry.space_group_name_H-M   'P 1'
#
loop_
_entity.id
_entity.type
_entity.pdbx_description
1 polymer ?
#
loop_
_entity_poly.entity_id
_entity_poly.type
_entity_poly.pdbx_seq_one_letter_code
_entity_poly.pdbx_strand_id
1 'polypeptide(L)'
;MQQPHDPATGGTGMGGRLDARTSPVVAVANRLPIRQSDGGWELSPGGLATALRPVMQSHSGAWVGWDGGDRGVPPSMPELRTRLLPISLSAAQVRQYYHGFANTTLWPLLHDAIEKPRFERSWWRSYQDVNAAFAGVAMGALSELQGAIAWVHDYHLTLVPGLLRERRRDQAIGFFLHIPWPAPEIFARVPWRQDILLGLLGADVVSFHAERYRDNFIRACAWLLADTGVHVRGSSVVMPDQRRVATTTAPISIDAAEFTRLGSDPVTVSEMEGLSDQFAGRLLLLGVDRLDYTKGIVERLLAVEALLERRQDLRTKVAFLQVAVPSRDNVAEYRSLRSAVEGHIGRINGKFTEPGSDVPVHYLHRSLPQEQLAAYYGVADIMLVTPLIDGMNLVAKEYVTVQQARHGSGVLILSEFAGAGSELRQAIPCNPFDVEGLSLRIEHALELSQSSRRSAVAAMARRVAVHDVHRWVDGQLGDIATASRRVGRGRMDRQLVAGSGGARSESARAAELPRQARAARRGSP
;
A
#
# COMPACT_ATOMS: atom_id res chain seq x y z
N MET A 1 -58.36 -36.26 18.07
CA MET A 1 -57.11 -36.96 18.45
C MET A 1 -56.14 -36.87 17.29
N GLN A 2 -55.27 -35.88 17.29
CA GLN A 2 -54.09 -35.76 16.43
C GLN A 2 -52.98 -35.24 17.28
N GLN A 3 -51.87 -35.99 17.34
CA GLN A 3 -50.68 -35.68 18.10
C GLN A 3 -49.86 -34.57 17.38
N PRO A 4 -49.16 -33.69 18.11
CA PRO A 4 -48.27 -32.70 17.50
C PRO A 4 -46.94 -33.35 17.15
N HIS A 5 -46.44 -33.03 15.95
CA HIS A 5 -45.07 -33.32 15.49
C HIS A 5 -44.10 -32.36 16.13
N ASP A 6 -43.06 -32.92 16.73
CA ASP A 6 -41.90 -32.29 17.28
C ASP A 6 -40.92 -31.93 16.12
N PRO A 7 -40.43 -30.70 15.93
CA PRO A 7 -39.39 -30.43 14.95
C PRO A 7 -38.02 -30.65 15.58
N ALA A 8 -37.34 -31.67 15.12
CA ALA A 8 -35.98 -32.00 15.45
C ALA A 8 -35.02 -30.81 15.21
N THR A 9 -34.31 -30.47 16.24
CA THR A 9 -33.14 -29.56 16.26
C THR A 9 -32.01 -30.13 15.41
N GLY A 10 -31.89 -29.64 14.18
CA GLY A 10 -30.75 -29.89 13.31
C GLY A 10 -29.84 -28.67 13.29
N GLY A 11 -28.94 -28.56 14.25
CA GLY A 11 -27.84 -27.58 14.24
C GLY A 11 -26.77 -27.97 13.21
N THR A 12 -26.93 -27.56 11.96
CA THR A 12 -25.86 -27.62 10.96
C THR A 12 -25.17 -26.26 10.91
N GLY A 13 -23.99 -26.18 11.49
CA GLY A 13 -23.06 -25.06 11.29
C GLY A 13 -22.65 -24.95 9.82
N MET A 14 -23.45 -24.26 9.02
CA MET A 14 -23.09 -23.83 7.68
C MET A 14 -22.15 -22.60 7.81
N GLY A 15 -20.85 -22.84 7.93
CA GLY A 15 -19.84 -21.84 7.61
C GLY A 15 -20.01 -21.47 6.12
N GLY A 16 -20.67 -20.33 5.84
CA GLY A 16 -20.86 -19.82 4.49
C GLY A 16 -19.53 -19.77 3.75
N ARG A 17 -19.52 -20.25 2.52
CA ARG A 17 -18.31 -20.25 1.66
C ARG A 17 -17.94 -18.80 1.35
N LEU A 18 -16.75 -18.34 1.79
CA LEU A 18 -16.23 -17.01 1.47
C LEU A 18 -16.16 -16.82 -0.04
N ASP A 19 -16.69 -15.68 -0.51
CA ASP A 19 -16.67 -15.28 -1.91
C ASP A 19 -16.08 -13.87 -2.01
N ALA A 20 -15.11 -13.69 -2.89
CA ALA A 20 -14.40 -12.42 -3.09
C ALA A 20 -15.35 -11.26 -3.50
N ARG A 21 -16.49 -11.56 -4.12
CA ARG A 21 -17.41 -10.55 -4.65
C ARG A 21 -18.59 -10.23 -3.73
N THR A 22 -18.91 -11.12 -2.81
CA THR A 22 -20.14 -11.01 -1.99
C THR A 22 -19.89 -10.99 -0.50
N SER A 23 -18.74 -11.51 -0.02
CA SER A 23 -18.40 -11.48 1.40
C SER A 23 -18.24 -10.04 1.88
N PRO A 24 -18.78 -9.69 3.07
CA PRO A 24 -18.53 -8.40 3.68
C PRO A 24 -17.02 -8.18 3.89
N VAL A 25 -16.58 -6.91 3.84
CA VAL A 25 -15.17 -6.55 4.04
C VAL A 25 -15.04 -5.62 5.24
N VAL A 26 -14.20 -5.97 6.19
CA VAL A 26 -13.72 -5.06 7.24
C VAL A 26 -12.34 -4.56 6.85
N ALA A 27 -12.29 -3.39 6.21
CA ALA A 27 -11.04 -2.72 5.89
C ALA A 27 -10.49 -2.04 7.14
N VAL A 28 -9.19 -2.25 7.43
CA VAL A 28 -8.50 -1.63 8.56
C VAL A 28 -7.31 -0.87 8.02
N ALA A 29 -7.38 0.47 8.04
CA ALA A 29 -6.34 1.34 7.53
C ALA A 29 -6.06 2.48 8.51
N ASN A 30 -4.85 3.04 8.47
CA ASN A 30 -4.46 4.09 9.43
C ASN A 30 -5.42 5.29 9.43
N ARG A 31 -5.98 5.66 8.28
CA ARG A 31 -6.93 6.78 8.13
C ARG A 31 -8.27 6.29 7.64
N LEU A 32 -9.33 6.98 8.08
CA LEU A 32 -10.61 6.93 7.39
C LEU A 32 -10.46 7.52 5.97
N PRO A 33 -11.29 7.10 5.01
CA PRO A 33 -11.26 7.63 3.66
C PRO A 33 -11.89 9.03 3.54
N ILE A 34 -12.12 9.68 4.65
CA ILE A 34 -12.73 11.00 4.75
C ILE A 34 -11.87 11.92 5.61
N ARG A 35 -12.00 13.22 5.38
CA ARG A 35 -11.41 14.27 6.20
C ARG A 35 -12.42 15.37 6.47
N GLN A 36 -12.21 16.11 7.53
CA GLN A 36 -12.97 17.33 7.80
C GLN A 36 -12.31 18.51 7.08
N SER A 37 -13.13 19.27 6.35
CA SER A 37 -12.78 20.56 5.74
C SER A 37 -13.70 21.66 6.28
N ASP A 38 -13.48 22.92 5.88
CA ASP A 38 -14.32 24.05 6.29
C ASP A 38 -15.78 23.90 5.82
N GLY A 39 -16.04 23.13 4.79
CA GLY A 39 -17.36 22.80 4.26
C GLY A 39 -18.02 21.55 4.85
N GLY A 40 -17.38 20.88 5.79
CA GLY A 40 -17.86 19.63 6.39
C GLY A 40 -16.97 18.42 6.11
N TRP A 41 -17.55 17.23 6.06
CA TRP A 41 -16.83 16.00 5.75
C TRP A 41 -16.73 15.78 4.24
N GLU A 42 -15.54 15.49 3.76
CA GLU A 42 -15.27 15.17 2.35
C GLU A 42 -14.39 13.92 2.22
N LEU A 43 -14.40 13.29 1.04
CA LEU A 43 -13.50 12.17 0.75
C LEU A 43 -12.04 12.65 0.75
N SER A 44 -11.18 11.93 1.46
CA SER A 44 -9.75 12.25 1.53
C SER A 44 -9.09 12.08 0.16
N PRO A 45 -8.37 13.07 -0.34
CA PRO A 45 -7.50 12.88 -1.49
C PRO A 45 -6.30 12.03 -1.05
N GLY A 46 -6.17 10.83 -1.58
CA GLY A 46 -5.04 9.97 -1.26
C GLY A 46 -5.14 8.63 -1.96
N GLY A 47 -4.00 8.11 -2.43
CA GLY A 47 -3.96 6.92 -3.27
C GLY A 47 -4.71 5.73 -2.69
N LEU A 48 -4.59 5.44 -1.39
CA LEU A 48 -5.30 4.32 -0.76
C LEU A 48 -6.80 4.57 -0.64
N ALA A 49 -7.23 5.75 -0.19
CA ALA A 49 -8.64 6.08 -0.04
C ALA A 49 -9.35 6.05 -1.41
N THR A 50 -8.73 6.62 -2.43
CA THR A 50 -9.22 6.60 -3.82
C THR A 50 -9.24 5.17 -4.38
N ALA A 51 -8.18 4.39 -4.18
CA ALA A 51 -8.09 3.02 -4.67
C ALA A 51 -9.12 2.06 -4.03
N LEU A 52 -9.48 2.27 -2.77
CA LEU A 52 -10.47 1.42 -2.07
C LEU A 52 -11.91 1.93 -2.16
N ARG A 53 -12.15 3.10 -2.79
CA ARG A 53 -13.50 3.62 -3.02
C ARG A 53 -14.43 2.59 -3.69
N PRO A 54 -14.01 1.86 -4.75
CA PRO A 54 -14.84 0.85 -5.38
C PRO A 54 -15.27 -0.27 -4.41
N VAL A 55 -14.39 -0.67 -3.48
CA VAL A 55 -14.72 -1.65 -2.44
C VAL A 55 -15.81 -1.12 -1.53
N MET A 56 -15.65 0.11 -1.06
CA MET A 56 -16.62 0.75 -0.17
C MET A 56 -18.00 0.93 -0.80
N GLN A 57 -18.06 1.09 -2.12
CA GLN A 57 -19.30 1.25 -2.89
C GLN A 57 -19.94 -0.09 -3.25
N SER A 58 -19.16 -1.14 -3.48
CA SER A 58 -19.64 -2.44 -3.98
C SER A 58 -19.87 -3.46 -2.87
N HIS A 59 -19.06 -3.45 -1.81
CA HIS A 59 -19.14 -4.43 -0.71
C HIS A 59 -19.80 -3.81 0.53
N SER A 60 -20.69 -4.55 1.15
CA SER A 60 -21.12 -4.24 2.51
C SER A 60 -19.97 -4.49 3.48
N GLY A 61 -19.87 -3.70 4.55
CA GLY A 61 -18.78 -3.91 5.49
C GLY A 61 -18.54 -2.74 6.44
N ALA A 62 -17.31 -2.62 6.90
CA ALA A 62 -16.85 -1.55 7.74
C ALA A 62 -15.45 -1.08 7.35
N TRP A 63 -15.16 0.19 7.56
CA TRP A 63 -13.82 0.75 7.48
C TRP A 63 -13.41 1.29 8.85
N VAL A 64 -12.39 0.69 9.43
CA VAL A 64 -11.79 1.12 10.70
C VAL A 64 -10.60 2.02 10.39
N GLY A 65 -10.60 3.23 10.94
CA GLY A 65 -9.51 4.19 10.70
C GLY A 65 -9.53 5.38 11.65
N TRP A 66 -8.39 6.05 11.78
CA TRP A 66 -8.31 7.32 12.47
C TRP A 66 -8.88 8.45 11.59
N ASP A 67 -9.75 9.29 12.15
CA ASP A 67 -10.39 10.42 11.48
C ASP A 67 -9.43 11.61 11.21
N GLY A 68 -8.31 11.63 11.93
CA GLY A 68 -7.29 12.68 11.79
C GLY A 68 -7.43 13.85 12.74
N GLY A 69 -8.45 13.87 13.60
CA GLY A 69 -8.70 14.95 14.56
C GLY A 69 -9.61 14.55 15.71
N ASP A 70 -9.82 15.46 16.65
CA ASP A 70 -10.65 15.27 17.86
C ASP A 70 -12.14 15.52 17.62
N ARG A 71 -12.61 15.64 16.38
CA ARG A 71 -13.87 16.32 16.07
C ARG A 71 -14.96 15.39 15.52
N GLY A 72 -15.51 14.59 16.43
CA GLY A 72 -16.83 14.01 16.22
C GLY A 72 -16.91 12.73 15.40
N VAL A 73 -18.09 12.12 15.40
CA VAL A 73 -18.40 10.91 14.64
C VAL A 73 -18.62 11.29 13.18
N PRO A 74 -17.94 10.65 12.23
CA PRO A 74 -18.20 10.90 10.81
C PRO A 74 -19.66 10.58 10.47
N PRO A 75 -20.31 11.40 9.61
CA PRO A 75 -21.67 11.13 9.18
C PRO A 75 -21.74 9.82 8.38
N SER A 76 -22.93 9.24 8.33
CA SER A 76 -23.22 8.22 7.36
C SER A 76 -23.11 8.84 5.94
N MET A 77 -22.30 8.25 5.07
CA MET A 77 -22.16 8.66 3.69
C MET A 77 -23.05 7.75 2.82
N PRO A 78 -24.17 8.27 2.27
CA PRO A 78 -25.14 7.43 1.54
C PRO A 78 -24.55 6.70 0.33
N GLU A 79 -23.52 7.27 -0.29
CA GLU A 79 -22.80 6.69 -1.43
C GLU A 79 -21.90 5.50 -1.07
N LEU A 80 -21.65 5.25 0.24
CA LEU A 80 -20.83 4.14 0.71
C LEU A 80 -21.72 3.04 1.31
N ARG A 81 -21.53 1.80 0.84
CA ARG A 81 -22.14 0.61 1.49
C ARG A 81 -21.38 0.17 2.74
N THR A 82 -20.29 0.83 3.04
CA THR A 82 -19.37 0.54 4.13
C THR A 82 -19.57 1.52 5.27
N ARG A 83 -19.75 1.03 6.51
CA ARG A 83 -19.81 1.85 7.72
C ARG A 83 -18.42 2.36 8.09
N LEU A 84 -18.31 3.62 8.47
CA LEU A 84 -17.06 4.22 8.94
C LEU A 84 -16.97 4.08 10.46
N LEU A 85 -15.90 3.47 10.96
CA LEU A 85 -15.65 3.21 12.38
C LEU A 85 -14.39 3.98 12.81
N PRO A 86 -14.56 5.15 13.43
CA PRO A 86 -13.44 6.01 13.79
C PRO A 86 -12.65 5.47 14.99
N ILE A 87 -11.34 5.66 14.93
CA ILE A 87 -10.42 5.53 16.06
C ILE A 87 -10.00 6.93 16.48
N SER A 88 -10.19 7.28 17.74
CA SER A 88 -9.67 8.53 18.31
C SER A 88 -8.27 8.31 18.86
N LEU A 89 -7.33 9.18 18.48
CA LEU A 89 -5.97 9.19 18.98
C LEU A 89 -5.71 10.45 19.80
N SER A 90 -5.19 10.29 21.01
CA SER A 90 -4.73 11.41 21.81
C SER A 90 -3.54 12.12 21.14
N ALA A 91 -3.31 13.38 21.47
CA ALA A 91 -2.15 14.13 20.96
C ALA A 91 -0.80 13.43 21.25
N ALA A 92 -0.70 12.72 22.38
CA ALA A 92 0.48 11.92 22.71
C ALA A 92 0.64 10.72 21.76
N GLN A 93 -0.45 10.00 21.47
CA GLN A 93 -0.43 8.90 20.49
C GLN A 93 -0.12 9.40 19.07
N VAL A 94 -0.68 10.53 18.65
CA VAL A 94 -0.31 11.14 17.35
C VAL A 94 1.18 11.43 17.29
N ARG A 95 1.78 12.01 18.34
CA ARG A 95 3.23 12.27 18.37
C ARG A 95 4.07 11.00 18.38
N GLN A 96 3.71 10.00 19.19
CA GLN A 96 4.56 8.82 19.43
C GLN A 96 4.33 7.71 18.37
N TYR A 97 3.06 7.40 18.08
CA TYR A 97 2.69 6.36 17.11
C TYR A 97 2.87 6.88 15.68
N TYR A 98 2.16 7.99 15.33
CA TYR A 98 2.10 8.45 13.94
C TYR A 98 3.39 9.16 13.51
N HIS A 99 3.77 10.26 14.19
CA HIS A 99 4.98 11.00 13.85
C HIS A 99 6.24 10.21 14.24
N GLY A 100 6.26 9.58 15.42
CA GLY A 100 7.38 8.80 15.93
C GLY A 100 7.55 7.47 15.20
N PHE A 101 6.91 6.41 15.69
CA PHE A 101 7.20 5.06 15.23
C PHE A 101 6.87 4.83 13.74
N ALA A 102 5.71 5.26 13.28
CA ALA A 102 5.34 5.06 11.88
C ALA A 102 6.23 5.88 10.93
N ASN A 103 6.39 7.19 11.16
CA ASN A 103 6.98 8.09 10.17
C ASN A 103 8.45 8.45 10.41
N THR A 104 8.99 8.25 11.63
CA THR A 104 10.42 8.48 11.91
C THR A 104 11.19 7.17 12.13
N THR A 105 10.51 6.04 12.36
CA THR A 105 11.14 4.71 12.46
C THR A 105 10.87 3.87 11.20
N LEU A 106 9.59 3.47 10.98
CA LEU A 106 9.26 2.51 9.92
C LEU A 106 9.35 3.10 8.52
N TRP A 107 8.88 4.32 8.31
CA TRP A 107 8.91 4.95 6.98
C TRP A 107 10.32 5.01 6.38
N PRO A 108 11.32 5.65 7.03
CA PRO A 108 12.67 5.66 6.47
C PRO A 108 13.27 4.27 6.37
N LEU A 109 13.06 3.40 7.38
CA LEU A 109 13.60 2.05 7.36
C LEU A 109 13.10 1.24 6.17
N LEU A 110 11.78 1.25 5.92
CA LEU A 110 11.15 0.49 4.83
C LEU A 110 11.46 1.10 3.45
N HIS A 111 11.95 2.34 3.42
CA HIS A 111 12.50 2.99 2.22
C HIS A 111 14.04 2.95 2.22
N ASP A 112 14.61 1.75 2.45
CA ASP A 112 16.05 1.46 2.40
C ASP A 112 16.92 2.33 3.32
N ALA A 113 16.31 2.92 4.35
CA ALA A 113 16.97 3.81 5.32
C ALA A 113 17.70 5.00 4.66
N ILE A 114 17.11 5.56 3.58
CA ILE A 114 17.59 6.79 2.91
C ILE A 114 17.78 7.89 3.94
N GLU A 115 16.82 8.08 4.84
CA GLU A 115 16.99 8.85 6.07
C GLU A 115 17.23 7.92 7.25
N LYS A 116 17.95 8.41 8.27
CA LYS A 116 18.32 7.60 9.42
C LYS A 116 17.11 7.31 10.32
N PRO A 117 16.65 6.05 10.44
CA PRO A 117 15.54 5.71 11.33
C PRO A 117 15.93 5.90 12.80
N ARG A 118 14.98 6.35 13.62
CA ARG A 118 15.14 6.49 15.08
C ARG A 118 14.35 5.41 15.79
N PHE A 119 14.89 4.87 16.89
CA PHE A 119 14.30 3.77 17.65
C PHE A 119 14.06 4.20 19.09
N GLU A 120 12.80 4.49 19.44
CA GLU A 120 12.41 4.90 20.78
C GLU A 120 11.42 3.90 21.40
N ARG A 121 11.71 3.40 22.60
CA ARG A 121 10.84 2.43 23.29
C ARG A 121 9.45 2.98 23.61
N SER A 122 9.33 4.27 23.89
CA SER A 122 8.04 4.93 24.12
C SER A 122 7.18 4.95 22.86
N TRP A 123 7.79 5.15 21.68
CA TRP A 123 7.10 5.11 20.40
C TRP A 123 6.60 3.70 20.06
N TRP A 124 7.43 2.70 20.33
CA TRP A 124 7.05 1.30 20.15
C TRP A 124 5.84 0.92 21.03
N ARG A 125 5.84 1.28 22.32
CA ARG A 125 4.69 1.03 23.20
C ARG A 125 3.42 1.69 22.68
N SER A 126 3.50 2.96 22.29
CA SER A 126 2.36 3.65 21.67
C SER A 126 1.89 2.99 20.37
N TYR A 127 2.81 2.45 19.58
CA TYR A 127 2.47 1.68 18.37
C TYR A 127 1.72 0.39 18.72
N GLN A 128 2.13 -0.32 19.74
CA GLN A 128 1.42 -1.51 20.24
C GLN A 128 0.01 -1.15 20.74
N ASP A 129 -0.12 -0.12 21.57
CA ASP A 129 -1.41 0.32 22.13
C ASP A 129 -2.40 0.73 21.03
N VAL A 130 -1.93 1.49 20.04
CA VAL A 130 -2.79 1.92 18.93
C VAL A 130 -3.18 0.73 18.05
N ASN A 131 -2.24 -0.17 17.72
CA ASN A 131 -2.58 -1.39 16.97
C ASN A 131 -3.61 -2.25 17.73
N ALA A 132 -3.52 -2.34 19.07
CA ALA A 132 -4.49 -3.05 19.89
C ALA A 132 -5.87 -2.38 19.83
N ALA A 133 -5.94 -1.04 19.84
CA ALA A 133 -7.20 -0.30 19.69
C ALA A 133 -7.85 -0.57 18.32
N PHE A 134 -7.07 -0.52 17.22
CA PHE A 134 -7.55 -0.86 15.87
C PHE A 134 -8.07 -2.30 15.81
N ALA A 135 -7.32 -3.26 16.36
CA ALA A 135 -7.75 -4.66 16.42
C ALA A 135 -9.05 -4.82 17.23
N GLY A 136 -9.22 -4.08 18.33
CA GLY A 136 -10.43 -4.10 19.16
C GLY A 136 -11.68 -3.66 18.39
N VAL A 137 -11.61 -2.52 17.69
CA VAL A 137 -12.74 -2.01 16.89
C VAL A 137 -13.03 -2.93 15.70
N ALA A 138 -11.98 -3.42 15.02
CA ALA A 138 -12.14 -4.38 13.92
C ALA A 138 -12.81 -5.68 14.38
N MET A 139 -12.47 -6.19 15.58
CA MET A 139 -13.12 -7.35 16.20
C MET A 139 -14.61 -7.16 16.44
N GLY A 140 -15.02 -5.97 16.89
CA GLY A 140 -16.43 -5.60 17.05
C GLY A 140 -17.17 -5.73 15.70
N ALA A 141 -16.64 -5.10 14.65
CA ALA A 141 -17.21 -5.16 13.31
C ALA A 141 -17.28 -6.59 12.75
N LEU A 142 -16.21 -7.38 12.94
CA LEU A 142 -16.16 -8.78 12.50
C LEU A 142 -17.13 -9.70 13.27
N SER A 143 -17.52 -9.32 14.47
CA SER A 143 -18.52 -10.08 15.25
C SER A 143 -19.94 -9.84 14.75
N GLU A 144 -20.22 -8.66 14.23
CA GLU A 144 -21.51 -8.30 13.64
C GLU A 144 -21.64 -8.79 12.18
N LEU A 145 -20.54 -8.83 11.44
CA LEU A 145 -20.51 -9.19 10.02
C LEU A 145 -20.02 -10.63 9.82
N GLN A 146 -20.94 -11.59 9.92
CA GLN A 146 -20.60 -13.01 9.74
C GLN A 146 -20.03 -13.27 8.34
N GLY A 147 -18.94 -14.07 8.27
CA GLY A 147 -18.27 -14.38 7.02
C GLY A 147 -17.52 -13.21 6.39
N ALA A 148 -17.24 -12.14 7.15
CA ALA A 148 -16.46 -11.01 6.67
C ALA A 148 -14.98 -11.34 6.52
N ILE A 149 -14.35 -10.73 5.52
CA ILE A 149 -12.89 -10.72 5.33
C ILE A 149 -12.32 -9.52 6.10
N ALA A 150 -11.34 -9.74 6.96
CA ALA A 150 -10.52 -8.67 7.54
C ALA A 150 -9.39 -8.33 6.56
N TRP A 151 -9.33 -7.08 6.10
CA TRP A 151 -8.30 -6.63 5.17
C TRP A 151 -7.54 -5.44 5.75
N VAL A 152 -6.33 -5.72 6.25
CA VAL A 152 -5.48 -4.77 6.97
C VAL A 152 -4.48 -4.13 6.01
N HIS A 153 -4.31 -2.81 6.11
CA HIS A 153 -3.49 -2.05 5.19
C HIS A 153 -2.36 -1.31 5.88
N ASP A 154 -1.19 -1.46 5.29
CA ASP A 154 -0.01 -0.62 5.41
C ASP A 154 0.77 -0.71 6.73
N TYR A 155 1.98 -0.15 6.72
CA TYR A 155 3.02 -0.26 7.76
C TYR A 155 2.61 0.30 9.14
N HIS A 156 1.56 1.06 9.21
CA HIS A 156 1.01 1.57 10.47
C HIS A 156 0.40 0.47 11.36
N LEU A 157 -0.01 -0.65 10.79
CA LEU A 157 -0.88 -1.64 11.42
C LEU A 157 -0.32 -3.08 11.34
N THR A 158 1.01 -3.21 11.40
CA THR A 158 1.67 -4.52 11.21
C THR A 158 1.36 -5.54 12.30
N LEU A 159 0.90 -5.11 13.49
CA LEU A 159 0.54 -6.01 14.58
C LEU A 159 -0.91 -6.46 14.55
N VAL A 160 -1.78 -5.72 13.84
CA VAL A 160 -3.23 -6.00 13.81
C VAL A 160 -3.57 -7.42 13.34
N PRO A 161 -2.95 -7.97 12.27
CA PRO A 161 -3.27 -9.34 11.84
C PRO A 161 -3.00 -10.39 12.93
N GLY A 162 -1.88 -10.26 13.66
CA GLY A 162 -1.54 -11.13 14.80
C GLY A 162 -2.58 -11.03 15.92
N LEU A 163 -2.92 -9.81 16.33
CA LEU A 163 -3.90 -9.54 17.38
C LEU A 163 -5.32 -10.05 17.03
N LEU A 164 -5.71 -9.99 15.76
CA LEU A 164 -6.97 -10.58 15.28
C LEU A 164 -6.90 -12.10 15.32
N ARG A 165 -5.78 -12.70 14.86
CA ARG A 165 -5.59 -14.16 14.79
C ARG A 165 -5.60 -14.83 16.16
N GLU A 166 -5.01 -14.19 17.16
CA GLU A 166 -5.01 -14.68 18.55
C GLU A 166 -6.43 -14.87 19.10
N ARG A 167 -7.32 -13.95 18.78
CA ARG A 167 -8.71 -13.95 19.27
C ARG A 167 -9.68 -14.71 18.38
N ARG A 168 -9.43 -14.76 17.07
CA ARG A 168 -10.30 -15.42 16.06
C ARG A 168 -9.46 -16.30 15.13
N ARG A 169 -9.25 -17.53 15.53
CA ARG A 169 -8.37 -18.48 14.83
C ARG A 169 -8.79 -18.79 13.39
N ASP A 170 -10.07 -18.68 13.08
CA ASP A 170 -10.65 -19.05 11.76
C ASP A 170 -11.01 -17.82 10.91
N GLN A 171 -10.68 -16.60 11.38
CA GLN A 171 -10.93 -15.38 10.61
C GLN A 171 -10.09 -15.36 9.34
N ALA A 172 -10.73 -15.04 8.20
CA ALA A 172 -10.00 -14.72 6.97
C ALA A 172 -9.35 -13.34 7.11
N ILE A 173 -8.02 -13.29 7.05
CA ILE A 173 -7.24 -12.06 7.25
C ILE A 173 -6.25 -11.89 6.10
N GLY A 174 -6.34 -10.75 5.40
CA GLY A 174 -5.32 -10.29 4.47
C GLY A 174 -4.56 -9.08 5.02
N PHE A 175 -3.30 -8.98 4.65
CA PHE A 175 -2.50 -7.78 4.90
C PHE A 175 -1.88 -7.30 3.59
N PHE A 176 -1.94 -5.99 3.33
CA PHE A 176 -1.31 -5.38 2.17
C PHE A 176 -0.35 -4.27 2.58
N LEU A 177 0.91 -4.39 2.17
CA LEU A 177 1.91 -3.33 2.37
C LEU A 177 1.97 -2.43 1.13
N HIS A 178 1.68 -1.13 1.32
CA HIS A 178 1.64 -0.14 0.23
C HIS A 178 2.98 0.54 -0.06
N ILE A 179 4.00 0.22 0.71
CA ILE A 179 5.35 0.79 0.59
C ILE A 179 6.38 -0.33 0.37
N PRO A 180 7.63 -0.01 0.05
CA PRO A 180 8.68 -1.00 -0.12
C PRO A 180 8.88 -1.88 1.13
N TRP A 181 9.43 -3.07 0.93
CA TRP A 181 10.04 -3.88 1.98
C TRP A 181 11.54 -3.98 1.69
N PRO A 182 12.41 -3.55 2.64
CA PRO A 182 13.84 -3.44 2.41
C PRO A 182 14.54 -4.80 2.42
N ALA A 183 15.83 -4.80 2.10
CA ALA A 183 16.70 -5.95 2.30
C ALA A 183 16.67 -6.42 3.78
N PRO A 184 16.78 -7.73 4.04
CA PRO A 184 16.72 -8.28 5.41
C PRO A 184 17.72 -7.63 6.38
N GLU A 185 18.89 -7.25 5.90
CA GLU A 185 19.97 -6.63 6.69
C GLU A 185 19.59 -5.23 7.17
N ILE A 186 18.80 -4.49 6.37
CA ILE A 186 18.26 -3.18 6.76
C ILE A 186 17.13 -3.39 7.77
N PHE A 187 16.20 -4.31 7.50
CA PHE A 187 15.09 -4.59 8.40
C PHE A 187 15.55 -5.14 9.76
N ALA A 188 16.63 -5.91 9.79
CA ALA A 188 17.22 -6.45 11.02
C ALA A 188 17.63 -5.39 12.06
N ARG A 189 17.79 -4.13 11.63
CA ARG A 189 18.12 -3.00 12.52
C ARG A 189 16.99 -2.66 13.51
N VAL A 190 15.72 -3.04 13.20
CA VAL A 190 14.59 -2.81 14.11
C VAL A 190 14.72 -3.68 15.35
N PRO A 191 14.75 -3.12 16.56
CA PRO A 191 14.81 -3.93 17.79
C PRO A 191 13.62 -4.90 17.91
N TRP A 192 12.45 -4.51 17.46
CA TRP A 192 11.17 -5.26 17.53
C TRP A 192 10.84 -6.00 16.23
N ARG A 193 11.86 -6.38 15.45
CA ARG A 193 11.71 -7.04 14.15
C ARG A 193 10.91 -8.34 14.18
N GLN A 194 11.10 -9.15 15.23
CA GLN A 194 10.35 -10.40 15.37
C GLN A 194 8.87 -10.15 15.65
N ASP A 195 8.54 -9.21 16.54
CA ASP A 195 7.15 -8.84 16.84
C ASP A 195 6.42 -8.35 15.59
N ILE A 196 7.08 -7.51 14.77
CA ILE A 196 6.51 -7.00 13.51
C ILE A 196 6.28 -8.15 12.52
N LEU A 197 7.27 -9.03 12.32
CA LEU A 197 7.12 -10.17 11.42
C LEU A 197 6.02 -11.12 11.89
N LEU A 198 5.98 -11.48 13.17
CA LEU A 198 4.95 -12.36 13.75
C LEU A 198 3.56 -11.71 13.69
N GLY A 199 3.48 -10.40 13.90
CA GLY A 199 2.25 -9.63 13.71
C GLY A 199 1.70 -9.77 12.30
N LEU A 200 2.53 -9.54 11.28
CA LEU A 200 2.17 -9.70 9.87
C LEU A 200 1.78 -11.14 9.54
N LEU A 201 2.49 -12.12 10.08
CA LEU A 201 2.23 -13.54 9.88
C LEU A 201 0.93 -14.03 10.57
N GLY A 202 0.21 -13.19 11.29
CA GLY A 202 -1.18 -13.43 11.70
C GLY A 202 -2.16 -13.49 10.53
N ALA A 203 -1.84 -12.90 9.39
CA ALA A 203 -2.63 -12.95 8.17
C ALA A 203 -2.60 -14.35 7.51
N ASP A 204 -3.56 -14.61 6.62
CA ASP A 204 -3.54 -15.75 5.70
C ASP A 204 -2.76 -15.42 4.42
N VAL A 205 -2.79 -14.14 4.03
CA VAL A 205 -2.06 -13.60 2.87
C VAL A 205 -1.39 -12.30 3.26
N VAL A 206 -0.09 -12.17 2.94
CA VAL A 206 0.67 -10.92 3.01
C VAL A 206 1.07 -10.53 1.60
N SER A 207 0.62 -9.36 1.15
CA SER A 207 0.76 -8.90 -0.23
C SER A 207 1.65 -7.68 -0.36
N PHE A 208 2.37 -7.61 -1.48
CA PHE A 208 3.32 -6.55 -1.81
C PHE A 208 3.09 -6.06 -3.25
N HIS A 209 3.59 -4.87 -3.58
CA HIS A 209 3.50 -4.34 -4.94
C HIS A 209 4.46 -5.00 -5.95
N ALA A 210 5.62 -5.44 -5.50
CA ALA A 210 6.67 -5.97 -6.37
C ALA A 210 7.28 -7.27 -5.82
N GLU A 211 7.77 -8.12 -6.71
CA GLU A 211 8.40 -9.40 -6.35
C GLU A 211 9.59 -9.21 -5.42
N ARG A 212 10.43 -8.19 -5.70
CA ARG A 212 11.59 -7.87 -4.84
C ARG A 212 11.21 -7.62 -3.39
N TYR A 213 10.06 -6.97 -3.11
CA TYR A 213 9.59 -6.70 -1.76
C TYR A 213 9.07 -7.95 -1.06
N ARG A 214 8.30 -8.78 -1.79
CA ARG A 214 7.87 -10.10 -1.32
C ARG A 214 9.06 -10.99 -0.97
N ASP A 215 10.05 -11.07 -1.85
CA ASP A 215 11.22 -11.95 -1.68
C ASP A 215 12.11 -11.46 -0.53
N ASN A 216 12.25 -10.15 -0.37
CA ASN A 216 12.93 -9.57 0.80
C ASN A 216 12.21 -9.93 2.11
N PHE A 217 10.87 -9.85 2.14
CA PHE A 217 10.07 -10.25 3.30
C PHE A 217 10.26 -11.74 3.63
N ILE A 218 10.20 -12.61 2.62
CA ILE A 218 10.41 -14.06 2.79
C ILE A 218 11.81 -14.32 3.37
N ARG A 219 12.84 -13.68 2.83
CA ARG A 219 14.22 -13.81 3.34
C ARG A 219 14.36 -13.28 4.77
N ALA A 220 13.69 -12.17 5.11
CA ALA A 220 13.65 -11.64 6.46
C ALA A 220 12.99 -12.64 7.43
N CYS A 221 11.87 -13.26 7.07
CA CYS A 221 11.22 -14.30 7.86
C CYS A 221 12.15 -15.52 8.06
N ALA A 222 12.78 -16.00 6.99
CA ALA A 222 13.68 -17.17 7.05
C ALA A 222 14.87 -16.94 7.99
N TRP A 223 15.42 -15.74 7.98
CA TRP A 223 16.59 -15.41 8.80
C TRP A 223 16.22 -15.03 10.24
N LEU A 224 15.32 -14.06 10.39
CA LEU A 224 15.08 -13.40 11.68
C LEU A 224 14.12 -14.18 12.59
N LEU A 225 13.43 -15.19 12.05
CA LEU A 225 12.54 -16.08 12.79
C LEU A 225 13.04 -17.54 12.86
N ALA A 226 14.29 -17.81 12.48
CA ALA A 226 14.85 -19.17 12.43
C ALA A 226 14.66 -19.96 13.74
N ASP A 227 14.83 -19.29 14.89
CA ASP A 227 14.73 -19.92 16.21
C ASP A 227 13.30 -20.04 16.76
N THR A 228 12.29 -19.57 16.01
CA THR A 228 10.88 -19.55 16.46
C THR A 228 10.05 -20.74 15.97
N GLY A 229 10.65 -21.67 15.22
CA GLY A 229 9.96 -22.77 14.55
C GLY A 229 9.18 -22.36 13.29
N VAL A 230 9.32 -21.10 12.86
CA VAL A 230 8.83 -20.60 11.57
C VAL A 230 9.80 -21.04 10.47
N HIS A 231 9.28 -21.52 9.35
CA HIS A 231 10.12 -21.88 8.21
C HIS A 231 9.46 -21.47 6.88
N VAL A 232 10.28 -21.28 5.85
CA VAL A 232 9.83 -20.87 4.52
C VAL A 232 9.69 -22.09 3.61
N ARG A 233 8.61 -22.12 2.80
CA ARG A 233 8.38 -23.14 1.78
C ARG A 233 7.85 -22.50 0.48
N GLY A 234 8.73 -22.27 -0.47
CA GLY A 234 8.44 -21.50 -1.69
C GLY A 234 8.02 -20.07 -1.35
N SER A 235 6.89 -19.63 -1.86
CA SER A 235 6.29 -18.32 -1.56
C SER A 235 5.38 -18.32 -0.32
N SER A 236 5.54 -19.28 0.59
CA SER A 236 4.75 -19.36 1.81
C SER A 236 5.63 -19.43 3.04
N VAL A 237 5.17 -18.81 4.12
CA VAL A 237 5.76 -18.94 5.44
C VAL A 237 4.89 -19.91 6.25
N VAL A 238 5.52 -20.92 6.85
CA VAL A 238 4.85 -21.96 7.63
C VAL A 238 5.08 -21.69 9.11
N MET A 239 4.00 -21.53 9.85
CA MET A 239 4.02 -21.28 11.29
C MET A 239 4.21 -22.59 12.09
N PRO A 240 4.62 -22.54 13.36
CA PRO A 240 4.80 -23.73 14.20
C PRO A 240 3.55 -24.62 14.30
N ASP A 241 2.35 -24.02 14.26
CA ASP A 241 1.06 -24.72 14.25
C ASP A 241 0.69 -25.31 12.86
N GLN A 242 1.61 -25.29 11.92
CA GLN A 242 1.48 -25.75 10.53
C GLN A 242 0.53 -24.88 9.67
N ARG A 243 0.09 -23.71 10.15
CA ARG A 243 -0.62 -22.73 9.35
C ARG A 243 0.32 -22.17 8.30
N ARG A 244 -0.19 -22.05 7.08
CA ARG A 244 0.56 -21.47 5.96
C ARG A 244 0.08 -20.04 5.72
N VAL A 245 1.01 -19.12 5.69
CA VAL A 245 0.81 -17.73 5.27
C VAL A 245 1.31 -17.61 3.84
N ALA A 246 0.42 -17.31 2.91
CA ALA A 246 0.80 -17.06 1.53
C ALA A 246 1.40 -15.67 1.40
N THR A 247 2.43 -15.52 0.56
CA THR A 247 2.95 -14.20 0.18
C THR A 247 2.70 -13.98 -1.30
N THR A 248 2.13 -12.83 -1.67
CA THR A 248 1.75 -12.54 -3.05
C THR A 248 2.32 -11.22 -3.55
N THR A 249 2.38 -11.09 -4.87
CA THR A 249 2.71 -9.83 -5.55
C THR A 249 1.48 -9.36 -6.29
N ALA A 250 1.00 -8.18 -5.94
CA ALA A 250 -0.21 -7.59 -6.52
C ALA A 250 -0.03 -6.06 -6.63
N PRO A 251 0.48 -5.58 -7.76
CA PRO A 251 0.67 -4.15 -7.98
C PRO A 251 -0.68 -3.42 -7.99
N ILE A 252 -0.88 -2.47 -7.05
CA ILE A 252 -2.08 -1.63 -7.00
C ILE A 252 -2.16 -0.74 -8.23
N SER A 253 -3.36 -0.39 -8.63
CA SER A 253 -3.62 0.49 -9.76
C SER A 253 -4.60 1.61 -9.43
N ILE A 254 -4.98 2.35 -10.45
CA ILE A 254 -5.97 3.44 -10.41
C ILE A 254 -7.30 2.97 -10.99
N ASP A 255 -8.35 3.75 -10.77
CA ASP A 255 -9.57 3.67 -11.56
C ASP A 255 -9.30 4.27 -12.96
N ALA A 256 -8.99 3.40 -13.92
CA ALA A 256 -8.62 3.82 -15.26
C ALA A 256 -9.79 4.48 -16.01
N ALA A 257 -11.03 4.07 -15.71
CA ALA A 257 -12.21 4.67 -16.32
C ALA A 257 -12.40 6.12 -15.84
N GLU A 258 -12.21 6.38 -14.56
CA GLU A 258 -12.32 7.73 -13.98
C GLU A 258 -11.25 8.68 -14.55
N PHE A 259 -9.97 8.27 -14.64
CA PHE A 259 -8.94 9.11 -15.24
C PHE A 259 -9.12 9.30 -16.76
N THR A 260 -9.71 8.33 -17.46
CA THR A 260 -10.10 8.49 -18.86
C THR A 260 -11.23 9.51 -18.99
N ARG A 261 -12.23 9.46 -18.12
CA ARG A 261 -13.32 10.43 -18.06
C ARG A 261 -12.80 11.84 -17.78
N LEU A 262 -11.94 11.99 -16.75
CA LEU A 262 -11.31 13.27 -16.40
C LEU A 262 -10.53 13.87 -17.58
N GLY A 263 -9.75 13.06 -18.30
CA GLY A 263 -8.99 13.50 -19.47
C GLY A 263 -9.86 14.02 -20.63
N SER A 264 -11.16 13.68 -20.66
CA SER A 264 -12.10 14.07 -21.70
C SER A 264 -13.21 15.02 -21.20
N ASP A 265 -13.23 15.31 -19.90
CA ASP A 265 -14.23 16.18 -19.28
C ASP A 265 -14.11 17.62 -19.80
N PRO A 266 -15.23 18.30 -20.21
CA PRO A 266 -15.18 19.65 -20.78
C PRO A 266 -14.51 20.69 -19.88
N VAL A 267 -14.73 20.62 -18.56
CA VAL A 267 -14.10 21.55 -17.58
C VAL A 267 -12.60 21.34 -17.55
N THR A 268 -12.17 20.08 -17.44
CA THR A 268 -10.74 19.72 -17.46
C THR A 268 -10.08 20.11 -18.79
N VAL A 269 -10.78 19.94 -19.92
CA VAL A 269 -10.28 20.35 -21.25
C VAL A 269 -10.10 21.84 -21.34
N SER A 270 -11.07 22.64 -20.85
CA SER A 270 -10.96 24.11 -20.83
C SER A 270 -9.77 24.58 -19.95
N GLU A 271 -9.52 23.89 -18.83
CA GLU A 271 -8.35 24.17 -17.99
C GLU A 271 -7.03 23.80 -18.69
N MET A 272 -7.01 22.71 -19.47
CA MET A 272 -5.86 22.35 -20.32
C MET A 272 -5.57 23.43 -21.37
N GLU A 273 -6.59 23.99 -22.00
CA GLU A 273 -6.43 25.08 -22.96
C GLU A 273 -5.80 26.31 -22.31
N GLY A 274 -6.30 26.72 -21.13
CA GLY A 274 -5.72 27.85 -20.38
C GLY A 274 -4.26 27.58 -19.94
N LEU A 275 -3.93 26.36 -19.56
CA LEU A 275 -2.54 25.97 -19.23
C LEU A 275 -1.65 25.95 -20.48
N SER A 276 -2.16 25.47 -21.61
CA SER A 276 -1.43 25.48 -22.89
C SER A 276 -1.08 26.89 -23.32
N ASP A 277 -2.01 27.84 -23.14
CA ASP A 277 -1.77 29.26 -23.43
C ASP A 277 -0.73 29.86 -22.48
N GLN A 278 -0.80 29.51 -21.19
CA GLN A 278 0.18 29.96 -20.17
C GLN A 278 1.61 29.50 -20.49
N PHE A 279 1.78 28.28 -21.00
CA PHE A 279 3.07 27.70 -21.36
C PHE A 279 3.33 27.76 -22.89
N ALA A 280 2.61 28.59 -23.63
CA ALA A 280 2.71 28.65 -25.08
C ALA A 280 4.17 28.83 -25.56
N GLY A 281 4.56 27.98 -26.51
CA GLY A 281 5.93 27.96 -27.07
C GLY A 281 6.99 27.30 -26.19
N ARG A 282 6.60 26.73 -25.03
CA ARG A 282 7.51 26.01 -24.13
C ARG A 282 7.10 24.56 -23.98
N LEU A 283 8.06 23.67 -23.88
CA LEU A 283 7.89 22.26 -23.54
C LEU A 283 7.73 22.12 -22.02
N LEU A 284 6.63 21.54 -21.58
CA LEU A 284 6.31 21.41 -20.16
C LEU A 284 6.80 20.08 -19.60
N LEU A 285 7.79 20.14 -18.71
CA LEU A 285 8.17 19.06 -17.85
C LEU A 285 7.34 19.15 -16.57
N LEU A 286 6.84 18.02 -16.07
CA LEU A 286 5.97 17.97 -14.90
C LEU A 286 6.49 16.98 -13.85
N GLY A 287 6.54 17.40 -12.60
CA GLY A 287 6.72 16.56 -11.43
C GLY A 287 5.54 16.73 -10.47
N VAL A 288 4.93 15.64 -10.03
CA VAL A 288 3.82 15.66 -9.05
C VAL A 288 4.11 14.67 -7.94
N ASP A 289 4.33 15.16 -6.73
CA ASP A 289 4.64 14.32 -5.58
C ASP A 289 4.11 14.95 -4.29
N ARG A 290 3.97 14.14 -3.25
CA ARG A 290 4.02 14.67 -1.89
C ARG A 290 5.43 15.19 -1.63
N LEU A 291 5.54 16.24 -0.86
CA LEU A 291 6.86 16.71 -0.40
C LEU A 291 7.44 15.67 0.55
N ASP A 292 8.27 14.77 0.03
CA ASP A 292 8.83 13.61 0.74
C ASP A 292 10.22 13.32 0.17
N TYR A 293 11.20 13.07 1.03
CA TYR A 293 12.59 12.83 0.65
C TYR A 293 12.79 11.57 -0.20
N THR A 294 11.84 10.64 -0.16
CA THR A 294 11.88 9.44 -1.01
C THR A 294 11.55 9.71 -2.48
N LYS A 295 11.05 10.91 -2.82
CA LYS A 295 10.52 11.24 -4.16
C LYS A 295 11.56 11.79 -5.14
N GLY A 296 12.79 12.02 -4.71
CA GLY A 296 13.88 12.48 -5.59
C GLY A 296 13.60 13.85 -6.22
N ILE A 297 12.95 14.77 -5.45
CA ILE A 297 12.61 16.11 -5.96
C ILE A 297 13.87 16.94 -6.15
N VAL A 298 14.85 16.84 -5.23
CA VAL A 298 16.13 17.55 -5.32
C VAL A 298 16.92 17.04 -6.51
N GLU A 299 17.04 15.74 -6.69
CA GLU A 299 17.76 15.09 -7.79
C GLU A 299 17.14 15.48 -9.14
N ARG A 300 15.82 15.58 -9.20
CA ARG A 300 15.08 16.05 -10.39
C ARG A 300 15.39 17.51 -10.72
N LEU A 301 15.42 18.38 -9.72
CA LEU A 301 15.79 19.79 -9.90
C LEU A 301 17.23 19.94 -10.39
N LEU A 302 18.15 19.17 -9.81
CA LEU A 302 19.56 19.15 -10.24
C LEU A 302 19.70 18.63 -11.69
N ALA A 303 18.91 17.64 -12.10
CA ALA A 303 18.92 17.14 -13.48
C ALA A 303 18.38 18.18 -14.48
N VAL A 304 17.34 18.92 -14.10
CA VAL A 304 16.85 20.05 -14.92
C VAL A 304 17.89 21.16 -15.00
N GLU A 305 18.58 21.48 -13.90
CA GLU A 305 19.67 22.45 -13.89
C GLU A 305 20.80 22.01 -14.85
N ALA A 306 21.25 20.77 -14.76
CA ALA A 306 22.28 20.22 -15.64
C ALA A 306 21.87 20.25 -17.13
N LEU A 307 20.57 20.03 -17.43
CA LEU A 307 20.03 20.19 -18.77
C LEU A 307 20.17 21.63 -19.28
N LEU A 308 19.75 22.60 -18.48
CA LEU A 308 19.78 24.04 -18.86
C LEU A 308 21.21 24.61 -18.91
N GLU A 309 22.17 24.02 -18.19
CA GLU A 309 23.59 24.33 -18.31
C GLU A 309 24.14 23.87 -19.67
N ARG A 310 23.86 22.64 -20.04
CA ARG A 310 24.38 22.03 -21.26
C ARG A 310 23.67 22.50 -22.52
N ARG A 311 22.33 22.69 -22.46
CA ARG A 311 21.47 23.07 -23.57
C ARG A 311 20.96 24.49 -23.41
N GLN A 312 21.80 25.48 -23.77
CA GLN A 312 21.44 26.90 -23.68
C GLN A 312 20.21 27.26 -24.55
N ASP A 313 20.03 26.55 -25.67
CA ASP A 313 18.90 26.72 -26.57
C ASP A 313 17.55 26.30 -25.96
N LEU A 314 17.55 25.53 -24.86
CA LEU A 314 16.35 25.10 -24.15
C LEU A 314 15.95 26.02 -22.99
N ARG A 315 16.77 26.98 -22.57
CA ARG A 315 16.52 27.86 -21.41
C ARG A 315 15.19 28.60 -21.50
N THR A 316 14.81 29.06 -22.69
CA THR A 316 13.54 29.76 -22.95
C THR A 316 12.45 28.84 -23.52
N LYS A 317 12.81 27.61 -23.91
CA LYS A 317 11.89 26.66 -24.55
C LYS A 317 11.36 25.57 -23.62
N VAL A 318 11.89 25.45 -22.39
CA VAL A 318 11.47 24.44 -21.42
C VAL A 318 10.94 25.16 -20.18
N ALA A 319 9.84 24.65 -19.65
CA ALA A 319 9.32 24.98 -18.33
C ALA A 319 9.26 23.69 -17.49
N PHE A 320 9.76 23.73 -16.28
CA PHE A 320 9.57 22.63 -15.32
C PHE A 320 8.57 23.05 -14.24
N LEU A 321 7.45 22.36 -14.15
CA LEU A 321 6.44 22.57 -13.11
C LEU A 321 6.57 21.45 -12.06
N GLN A 322 6.89 21.81 -10.83
CA GLN A 322 6.89 20.92 -9.67
C GLN A 322 5.68 21.18 -8.79
N VAL A 323 4.77 20.23 -8.75
CA VAL A 323 3.69 20.19 -7.75
C VAL A 323 4.18 19.39 -6.56
N ALA A 324 4.28 20.01 -5.38
CA ALA A 324 4.69 19.38 -4.14
C ALA A 324 3.58 19.49 -3.11
N VAL A 325 2.84 18.41 -2.90
CA VAL A 325 1.75 18.38 -1.92
C VAL A 325 2.32 18.38 -0.50
N PRO A 326 1.92 19.31 0.39
CA PRO A 326 2.38 19.35 1.77
C PRO A 326 2.19 18.01 2.49
N SER A 327 3.21 17.57 3.22
CA SER A 327 3.18 16.30 3.94
C SER A 327 4.07 16.37 5.17
N ARG A 328 3.56 15.94 6.32
CA ARG A 328 4.34 15.74 7.55
C ARG A 328 5.17 16.97 8.01
N ASP A 329 4.65 18.18 7.85
CA ASP A 329 5.34 19.45 8.13
C ASP A 329 5.88 19.57 9.57
N ASN A 330 5.36 18.75 10.50
CA ASN A 330 5.81 18.68 11.88
C ASN A 330 7.11 17.86 12.08
N VAL A 331 7.61 17.19 11.04
CA VAL A 331 8.84 16.37 11.07
C VAL A 331 10.01 17.18 10.54
N ALA A 332 11.14 17.18 11.26
CA ALA A 332 12.29 18.05 10.95
C ALA A 332 12.89 17.79 9.56
N GLU A 333 13.01 16.53 9.18
CA GLU A 333 13.54 16.07 7.89
C GLU A 333 12.72 16.64 6.70
N TYR A 334 11.40 16.75 6.86
CA TYR A 334 10.52 17.31 5.83
C TYR A 334 10.64 18.84 5.71
N ARG A 335 10.87 19.55 6.84
CA ARG A 335 11.16 20.99 6.81
C ARG A 335 12.50 21.27 6.13
N SER A 336 13.51 20.46 6.43
CA SER A 336 14.84 20.57 5.79
C SER A 336 14.74 20.31 4.28
N LEU A 337 13.98 19.29 3.86
CA LEU A 337 13.71 19.01 2.45
C LEU A 337 13.04 20.21 1.77
N ARG A 338 12.01 20.79 2.40
CA ARG A 338 11.32 21.97 1.85
C ARG A 338 12.29 23.11 1.61
N SER A 339 13.11 23.45 2.59
CA SER A 339 14.12 24.52 2.48
C SER A 339 15.13 24.22 1.36
N ALA A 340 15.56 22.97 1.21
CA ALA A 340 16.46 22.56 0.13
C ALA A 340 15.80 22.72 -1.25
N VAL A 341 14.58 22.25 -1.42
CA VAL A 341 13.81 22.37 -2.67
C VAL A 341 13.61 23.84 -3.05
N GLU A 342 13.14 24.69 -2.12
CA GLU A 342 12.93 26.11 -2.35
C GLU A 342 14.27 26.83 -2.67
N GLY A 343 15.37 26.45 -2.01
CA GLY A 343 16.71 26.97 -2.28
C GLY A 343 17.23 26.62 -3.67
N HIS A 344 17.04 25.36 -4.11
CA HIS A 344 17.41 24.93 -5.47
C HIS A 344 16.59 25.67 -6.54
N ILE A 345 15.29 25.82 -6.34
CA ILE A 345 14.40 26.52 -7.28
C ILE A 345 14.83 28.00 -7.40
N GLY A 346 15.07 28.69 -6.27
CA GLY A 346 15.53 30.06 -6.28
C GLY A 346 16.87 30.23 -7.03
N ARG A 347 17.81 29.29 -6.82
CA ARG A 347 19.12 29.29 -7.49
C ARG A 347 18.99 29.04 -8.99
N ILE A 348 18.21 28.05 -9.41
CA ILE A 348 17.98 27.72 -10.83
C ILE A 348 17.32 28.90 -11.53
N ASN A 349 16.25 29.44 -10.97
CA ASN A 349 15.55 30.59 -11.54
C ASN A 349 16.47 31.81 -11.63
N GLY A 350 17.23 32.15 -10.57
CA GLY A 350 18.16 33.26 -10.62
C GLY A 350 19.31 33.10 -11.63
N LYS A 351 19.68 31.84 -11.93
CA LYS A 351 20.78 31.54 -12.87
C LYS A 351 20.35 31.58 -14.34
N PHE A 352 19.11 31.13 -14.65
CA PHE A 352 18.70 30.88 -16.02
C PHE A 352 17.55 31.77 -16.53
N THR A 353 16.96 32.63 -15.69
CA THR A 353 15.93 33.56 -16.17
C THR A 353 16.59 34.70 -16.94
N GLU A 354 16.22 34.85 -18.20
CA GLU A 354 16.66 35.96 -19.03
C GLU A 354 15.71 37.17 -18.85
N PRO A 355 16.21 38.42 -18.95
CA PRO A 355 15.37 39.61 -18.87
C PRO A 355 14.21 39.55 -19.89
N GLY A 356 12.97 39.68 -19.41
CA GLY A 356 11.79 39.62 -20.25
C GLY A 356 11.27 38.20 -20.56
N SER A 357 11.93 37.15 -20.07
CA SER A 357 11.45 35.78 -20.15
C SER A 357 10.80 35.32 -18.84
N ASP A 358 9.98 34.29 -18.93
CA ASP A 358 9.41 33.62 -17.77
C ASP A 358 10.46 32.69 -17.10
N VAL A 359 10.22 32.34 -15.82
CA VAL A 359 11.13 31.49 -15.05
C VAL A 359 11.16 30.05 -15.59
N PRO A 360 12.31 29.37 -15.56
CA PRO A 360 12.39 27.97 -16.00
C PRO A 360 11.72 26.98 -15.05
N VAL A 361 11.63 27.26 -13.74
CA VAL A 361 11.03 26.36 -12.75
C VAL A 361 9.86 27.02 -12.04
N HIS A 362 8.68 26.43 -12.19
CA HIS A 362 7.47 26.78 -11.47
C HIS A 362 7.27 25.82 -10.30
N TYR A 363 6.84 26.33 -9.14
CA TYR A 363 6.67 25.54 -7.92
C TYR A 363 5.30 25.78 -7.29
N LEU A 364 4.55 24.71 -7.11
CA LEU A 364 3.24 24.73 -6.44
C LEU A 364 3.31 23.88 -5.16
N HIS A 365 3.43 24.56 -4.02
CA HIS A 365 3.40 23.90 -2.70
C HIS A 365 1.98 23.88 -2.13
N ARG A 366 1.11 23.06 -2.74
CA ARG A 366 -0.29 22.90 -2.35
C ARG A 366 -0.89 21.61 -2.88
N SER A 367 -1.99 21.15 -2.26
CA SER A 367 -2.82 20.10 -2.83
C SER A 367 -3.64 20.65 -3.99
N LEU A 368 -3.81 19.85 -5.03
CA LEU A 368 -4.65 20.17 -6.17
C LEU A 368 -5.83 19.20 -6.25
N PRO A 369 -7.02 19.64 -6.68
CA PRO A 369 -8.11 18.75 -7.05
C PRO A 369 -7.69 17.78 -8.16
N GLN A 370 -8.39 16.65 -8.25
CA GLN A 370 -8.06 15.61 -9.22
C GLN A 370 -8.26 16.07 -10.67
N GLU A 371 -9.27 16.89 -10.91
CA GLU A 371 -9.56 17.52 -12.20
C GLU A 371 -8.40 18.42 -12.64
N GLN A 372 -7.89 19.24 -11.73
CA GLN A 372 -6.77 20.13 -12.01
C GLN A 372 -5.47 19.35 -12.25
N LEU A 373 -5.22 18.27 -11.49
CA LEU A 373 -4.10 17.37 -11.76
C LEU A 373 -4.22 16.72 -13.13
N ALA A 374 -5.42 16.29 -13.53
CA ALA A 374 -5.66 15.74 -14.85
C ALA A 374 -5.39 16.77 -15.96
N ALA A 375 -5.70 18.05 -15.74
CA ALA A 375 -5.36 19.11 -16.68
C ALA A 375 -3.83 19.24 -16.85
N TYR A 376 -3.07 19.27 -15.77
CA TYR A 376 -1.60 19.28 -15.87
C TYR A 376 -1.06 18.02 -16.55
N TYR A 377 -1.61 16.83 -16.26
CA TYR A 377 -1.22 15.61 -16.97
C TYR A 377 -1.49 15.67 -18.48
N GLY A 378 -2.60 16.30 -18.87
CA GLY A 378 -3.00 16.39 -20.28
C GLY A 378 -2.10 17.31 -21.12
N VAL A 379 -1.51 18.34 -20.51
CA VAL A 379 -0.67 19.33 -21.21
C VAL A 379 0.83 19.05 -21.10
N ALA A 380 1.26 18.21 -20.16
CA ALA A 380 2.68 17.94 -19.94
C ALA A 380 3.30 17.10 -21.08
N ASP A 381 4.39 17.62 -21.67
CA ASP A 381 5.17 16.91 -22.68
C ASP A 381 5.99 15.76 -22.09
N ILE A 382 6.55 15.97 -20.88
CA ILE A 382 7.37 14.97 -20.18
C ILE A 382 6.95 14.93 -18.72
N MET A 383 6.60 13.74 -18.23
CA MET A 383 6.36 13.49 -16.83
C MET A 383 7.58 12.87 -16.18
N LEU A 384 8.08 13.50 -15.09
CA LEU A 384 9.23 13.06 -14.33
C LEU A 384 8.78 12.39 -13.03
N VAL A 385 8.83 11.08 -12.98
CA VAL A 385 8.54 10.24 -11.82
C VAL A 385 9.84 9.60 -11.35
N THR A 386 10.55 10.28 -10.47
CA THR A 386 11.94 9.96 -10.12
C THR A 386 12.16 9.64 -8.64
N PRO A 387 11.29 8.83 -7.98
CA PRO A 387 11.52 8.51 -6.58
C PRO A 387 12.84 7.75 -6.40
N LEU A 388 13.53 8.03 -5.29
CA LEU A 388 14.71 7.26 -4.85
C LEU A 388 14.32 5.83 -4.52
N ILE A 389 13.12 5.65 -3.99
CA ILE A 389 12.44 4.35 -3.83
C ILE A 389 10.94 4.60 -3.62
N ASP A 390 10.08 3.78 -4.23
CA ASP A 390 8.63 3.85 -4.05
C ASP A 390 7.97 2.47 -4.17
N GLY A 391 6.91 2.24 -3.40
CA GLY A 391 6.13 1.00 -3.47
C GLY A 391 5.51 0.77 -4.85
N MET A 392 4.85 1.79 -5.40
CA MET A 392 4.20 1.74 -6.71
C MET A 392 4.41 3.03 -7.50
N ASN A 393 3.92 4.16 -7.05
CA ASN A 393 3.73 5.45 -7.68
C ASN A 393 2.57 5.48 -8.68
N LEU A 394 1.38 5.82 -8.19
CA LEU A 394 0.15 5.86 -8.99
C LEU A 394 0.13 7.02 -10.01
N VAL A 395 0.83 8.12 -9.73
CA VAL A 395 0.92 9.30 -10.60
C VAL A 395 1.40 8.92 -12.02
N ALA A 396 2.32 7.97 -12.13
CA ALA A 396 2.78 7.45 -13.42
C ALA A 396 1.62 6.80 -14.22
N LYS A 397 0.73 6.08 -13.54
CA LYS A 397 -0.44 5.43 -14.15
C LYS A 397 -1.52 6.45 -14.52
N GLU A 398 -1.76 7.43 -13.66
CA GLU A 398 -2.69 8.55 -13.89
C GLU A 398 -2.28 9.33 -15.14
N TYR A 399 -1.01 9.74 -15.23
CA TYR A 399 -0.47 10.46 -16.36
C TYR A 399 -0.69 9.75 -17.70
N VAL A 400 -0.27 8.49 -17.82
CA VAL A 400 -0.38 7.77 -19.10
C VAL A 400 -1.84 7.51 -19.50
N THR A 401 -2.74 7.40 -18.53
CA THR A 401 -4.17 7.22 -18.79
C THR A 401 -4.81 8.51 -19.34
N VAL A 402 -4.53 9.66 -18.71
CA VAL A 402 -5.00 10.97 -19.19
C VAL A 402 -4.41 11.29 -20.57
N GLN A 403 -3.12 11.06 -20.78
CA GLN A 403 -2.46 11.25 -22.08
C GLN A 403 -3.14 10.40 -23.17
N GLN A 404 -3.47 9.14 -22.89
CA GLN A 404 -4.18 8.28 -23.85
C GLN A 404 -5.58 8.80 -24.16
N ALA A 405 -6.34 9.28 -23.16
CA ALA A 405 -7.68 9.84 -23.35
C ALA A 405 -7.68 11.06 -24.28
N ARG A 406 -6.58 11.81 -24.30
CA ARG A 406 -6.36 13.01 -25.14
C ARG A 406 -5.69 12.70 -26.48
N HIS A 407 -5.41 11.45 -26.81
CA HIS A 407 -4.54 11.08 -27.94
C HIS A 407 -3.18 11.78 -27.90
N GLY A 408 -2.72 12.08 -26.68
CA GLY A 408 -1.50 12.83 -26.43
C GLY A 408 -0.24 12.04 -26.82
N SER A 409 0.88 12.74 -26.81
CA SER A 409 2.21 12.20 -27.11
C SER A 409 3.22 12.54 -26.01
N GLY A 410 2.76 12.58 -24.77
CA GLY A 410 3.64 12.82 -23.63
C GLY A 410 4.61 11.66 -23.39
N VAL A 411 5.71 11.94 -22.72
CA VAL A 411 6.73 10.94 -22.39
C VAL A 411 6.77 10.74 -20.87
N LEU A 412 6.84 9.50 -20.42
CA LEU A 412 7.05 9.17 -19.00
C LEU A 412 8.51 8.80 -18.80
N ILE A 413 9.22 9.54 -17.95
CA ILE A 413 10.53 9.14 -17.40
C ILE A 413 10.26 8.59 -16.00
N LEU A 414 10.66 7.33 -15.76
CA LEU A 414 10.27 6.59 -14.57
C LEU A 414 11.49 5.97 -13.89
N SER A 415 11.63 6.22 -12.60
CA SER A 415 12.68 5.61 -11.79
C SER A 415 12.58 4.08 -11.80
N GLU A 416 13.71 3.40 -11.99
CA GLU A 416 13.85 1.95 -11.86
C GLU A 416 13.57 1.44 -10.44
N PHE A 417 13.55 2.34 -9.45
CA PHE A 417 13.21 2.02 -8.05
C PHE A 417 11.72 2.20 -7.73
N ALA A 418 10.89 2.64 -8.67
CA ALA A 418 9.44 2.68 -8.53
C ALA A 418 8.81 1.33 -8.92
N GLY A 419 7.85 0.83 -8.12
CA GLY A 419 7.15 -0.42 -8.43
C GLY A 419 6.41 -0.39 -9.77
N ALA A 420 5.92 0.78 -10.20
CA ALA A 420 5.25 0.99 -11.48
C ALA A 420 6.13 0.63 -12.70
N GLY A 421 7.46 0.66 -12.57
CA GLY A 421 8.40 0.29 -13.63
C GLY A 421 8.24 -1.15 -14.11
N SER A 422 7.76 -2.05 -13.25
CA SER A 422 7.48 -3.45 -13.63
C SER A 422 6.30 -3.59 -14.60
N GLU A 423 5.39 -2.63 -14.62
CA GLU A 423 4.18 -2.64 -15.45
C GLU A 423 4.27 -1.67 -16.65
N LEU A 424 4.89 -0.50 -16.46
CA LEU A 424 4.97 0.57 -17.46
C LEU A 424 6.31 0.49 -18.24
N ARG A 425 6.55 -0.63 -18.90
CA ARG A 425 7.84 -0.97 -19.54
C ARG A 425 8.23 -0.07 -20.73
N GLN A 426 7.29 0.72 -21.27
CA GLN A 426 7.57 1.67 -22.35
C GLN A 426 7.95 3.06 -21.82
N ALA A 427 7.97 3.26 -20.50
CA ALA A 427 8.57 4.44 -19.91
C ALA A 427 10.09 4.45 -20.14
N ILE A 428 10.68 5.63 -20.23
CA ILE A 428 12.14 5.77 -20.24
C ILE A 428 12.64 5.52 -18.81
N PRO A 429 13.45 4.47 -18.57
CA PRO A 429 13.96 4.20 -17.24
C PRO A 429 15.05 5.21 -16.86
N CYS A 430 15.07 5.59 -15.58
CA CYS A 430 16.14 6.42 -15.04
C CYS A 430 16.60 5.93 -13.67
N ASN A 431 17.87 6.16 -13.36
CA ASN A 431 18.42 6.09 -12.02
C ASN A 431 18.42 7.51 -11.42
N PRO A 432 17.59 7.82 -10.42
CA PRO A 432 17.51 9.17 -9.86
C PRO A 432 18.81 9.59 -9.13
N PHE A 433 19.66 8.67 -8.70
CA PHE A 433 20.95 8.95 -8.10
C PHE A 433 22.00 9.40 -9.12
N ASP A 434 21.78 9.14 -10.41
CA ASP A 434 22.59 9.61 -11.52
C ASP A 434 21.94 10.87 -12.13
N VAL A 435 22.24 12.02 -11.55
CA VAL A 435 21.69 13.33 -11.95
C VAL A 435 22.01 13.65 -13.41
N GLU A 436 23.24 13.38 -13.85
CA GLU A 436 23.66 13.62 -15.24
C GLU A 436 22.94 12.68 -16.20
N GLY A 437 22.89 11.38 -15.86
CA GLY A 437 22.13 10.39 -16.62
C GLY A 437 20.63 10.73 -16.71
N LEU A 438 20.01 11.23 -15.65
CA LEU A 438 18.63 11.70 -15.66
C LEU A 438 18.46 12.90 -16.61
N SER A 439 19.39 13.86 -16.57
CA SER A 439 19.41 15.01 -17.50
C SER A 439 19.49 14.57 -18.97
N LEU A 440 20.33 13.56 -19.27
CA LEU A 440 20.43 12.97 -20.61
C LEU A 440 19.15 12.22 -21.03
N ARG A 441 18.42 11.58 -20.08
CA ARG A 441 17.11 10.96 -20.37
C ARG A 441 16.05 12.00 -20.71
N ILE A 442 16.07 13.17 -20.07
CA ILE A 442 15.16 14.28 -20.42
C ILE A 442 15.49 14.76 -21.84
N GLU A 443 16.76 14.95 -22.19
CA GLU A 443 17.18 15.35 -23.52
C GLU A 443 16.76 14.32 -24.59
N HIS A 444 17.00 13.04 -24.34
CA HIS A 444 16.54 11.96 -25.23
C HIS A 444 15.02 11.97 -25.41
N ALA A 445 14.24 12.21 -24.35
CA ALA A 445 12.79 12.29 -24.44
C ALA A 445 12.32 13.43 -25.36
N LEU A 446 13.06 14.54 -25.44
CA LEU A 446 12.75 15.67 -26.34
C LEU A 446 12.96 15.30 -27.83
N GLU A 447 13.84 14.36 -28.14
CA GLU A 447 14.20 13.92 -29.48
C GLU A 447 13.29 12.82 -30.07
N LEU A 448 12.47 12.18 -29.23
CA LEU A 448 11.59 11.09 -29.65
C LEU A 448 10.54 11.58 -30.66
N SER A 449 10.32 10.79 -31.72
CA SER A 449 9.25 11.07 -32.69
C SER A 449 7.86 11.00 -32.04
N GLN A 450 6.93 11.82 -32.53
CA GLN A 450 5.56 11.85 -32.03
C GLN A 450 4.88 10.46 -32.14
N SER A 451 5.16 9.71 -33.19
CA SER A 451 4.63 8.36 -33.38
C SER A 451 5.11 7.39 -32.32
N SER A 452 6.43 7.41 -31.98
CA SER A 452 7.01 6.59 -30.92
C SER A 452 6.41 6.93 -29.56
N ARG A 453 6.27 8.22 -29.23
CA ARG A 453 5.65 8.69 -27.99
C ARG A 453 4.20 8.21 -27.85
N ARG A 454 3.35 8.39 -28.90
CA ARG A 454 1.97 7.91 -28.92
C ARG A 454 1.86 6.41 -28.76
N SER A 455 2.73 5.64 -29.43
CA SER A 455 2.76 4.18 -29.31
C SER A 455 3.08 3.74 -27.87
N ALA A 456 4.06 4.37 -27.22
CA ALA A 456 4.43 4.10 -25.84
C ALA A 456 3.28 4.41 -24.86
N VAL A 457 2.67 5.60 -24.96
CA VAL A 457 1.51 5.98 -24.15
C VAL A 457 0.37 4.97 -24.31
N ALA A 458 0.01 4.62 -25.54
CA ALA A 458 -1.07 3.67 -25.80
C ALA A 458 -0.79 2.27 -25.22
N ALA A 459 0.45 1.80 -25.27
CA ALA A 459 0.83 0.51 -24.69
C ALA A 459 0.74 0.52 -23.16
N MET A 460 1.25 1.58 -22.50
CA MET A 460 1.19 1.74 -21.05
C MET A 460 -0.25 1.90 -20.55
N ALA A 461 -1.05 2.76 -21.19
CA ALA A 461 -2.45 2.98 -20.82
C ALA A 461 -3.30 1.71 -20.96
N ARG A 462 -3.09 0.89 -22.00
CA ARG A 462 -3.74 -0.42 -22.14
C ARG A 462 -3.37 -1.34 -20.97
N ARG A 463 -2.10 -1.33 -20.53
CA ARG A 463 -1.68 -2.12 -19.37
C ARG A 463 -2.42 -1.69 -18.11
N VAL A 464 -2.53 -0.37 -17.87
CA VAL A 464 -3.27 0.19 -16.72
C VAL A 464 -4.75 -0.19 -16.77
N ALA A 465 -5.40 -0.06 -17.93
CA ALA A 465 -6.81 -0.37 -18.09
C ALA A 465 -7.13 -1.86 -17.87
N VAL A 466 -6.24 -2.78 -18.29
CA VAL A 466 -6.41 -4.23 -18.06
C VAL A 466 -6.16 -4.61 -16.62
N HIS A 467 -5.29 -3.89 -15.91
CA HIS A 467 -4.93 -4.14 -14.52
C HIS A 467 -5.27 -2.92 -13.66
N ASP A 468 -6.55 -2.53 -13.68
CA ASP A 468 -7.08 -1.42 -12.91
C ASP A 468 -7.28 -1.77 -11.42
N VAL A 469 -7.78 -0.82 -10.66
CA VAL A 469 -8.00 -0.98 -9.23
C VAL A 469 -9.09 -2.01 -8.92
N HIS A 470 -10.12 -2.15 -9.76
CA HIS A 470 -11.19 -3.12 -9.55
C HIS A 470 -10.66 -4.55 -9.63
N ARG A 471 -9.85 -4.83 -10.66
CA ARG A 471 -9.19 -6.13 -10.80
C ARG A 471 -8.21 -6.42 -9.67
N TRP A 472 -7.49 -5.39 -9.20
CA TRP A 472 -6.59 -5.53 -8.05
C TRP A 472 -7.35 -5.94 -6.79
N VAL A 473 -8.51 -5.31 -6.51
CA VAL A 473 -9.37 -5.64 -5.38
C VAL A 473 -9.88 -7.07 -5.47
N ASP A 474 -10.47 -7.45 -6.62
CA ASP A 474 -11.02 -8.79 -6.85
C ASP A 474 -9.94 -9.87 -6.65
N GLY A 475 -8.73 -9.62 -7.15
CA GLY A 475 -7.58 -10.49 -6.99
C GLY A 475 -7.20 -10.67 -5.52
N GLN A 476 -7.08 -9.57 -4.77
CA GLN A 476 -6.70 -9.61 -3.36
C GLN A 476 -7.73 -10.31 -2.48
N LEU A 477 -9.01 -9.99 -2.63
CA LEU A 477 -10.08 -10.66 -1.89
C LEU A 477 -10.19 -12.14 -2.27
N GLY A 478 -9.95 -12.48 -3.54
CA GLY A 478 -9.87 -13.86 -4.03
C GLY A 478 -8.73 -14.66 -3.41
N ASP A 479 -7.55 -14.08 -3.31
CA ASP A 479 -6.38 -14.68 -2.68
C ASP A 479 -6.64 -14.96 -1.19
N ILE A 480 -7.20 -13.98 -0.45
CA ILE A 480 -7.53 -14.11 0.97
C ILE A 480 -8.58 -15.23 1.17
N ALA A 481 -9.66 -15.21 0.40
CA ALA A 481 -10.71 -16.23 0.49
C ALA A 481 -10.17 -17.63 0.16
N THR A 482 -9.24 -17.76 -0.76
CA THR A 482 -8.63 -19.04 -1.15
C THR A 482 -7.67 -19.56 -0.09
N ALA A 483 -6.82 -18.70 0.46
CA ALA A 483 -5.86 -19.06 1.50
C ALA A 483 -6.57 -19.52 2.78
N SER A 484 -7.60 -18.78 3.21
CA SER A 484 -8.39 -19.11 4.41
C SER A 484 -9.07 -20.49 4.31
N ARG A 485 -9.59 -20.88 3.13
CA ARG A 485 -10.20 -22.21 2.90
C ARG A 485 -9.21 -23.36 3.07
N ARG A 486 -7.95 -23.16 2.68
CA ARG A 486 -6.88 -24.17 2.82
C ARG A 486 -6.56 -24.44 4.29
N VAL A 487 -6.60 -23.39 5.11
CA VAL A 487 -6.41 -23.51 6.56
C VAL A 487 -7.54 -24.30 7.22
N GLY A 488 -8.79 -24.04 6.84
CA GLY A 488 -9.97 -24.77 7.35
C GLY A 488 -9.98 -26.26 6.99
N ARG A 489 -9.64 -26.62 5.73
CA ARG A 489 -9.55 -28.04 5.31
C ARG A 489 -8.44 -28.80 6.04
N GLY A 490 -7.25 -28.24 6.16
CA GLY A 490 -6.15 -28.92 6.86
C GLY A 490 -6.39 -29.13 8.36
N ARG A 491 -7.33 -28.36 8.96
CA ARG A 491 -7.78 -28.58 10.35
C ARG A 491 -8.81 -29.70 10.44
N MET A 492 -9.77 -29.73 9.53
CA MET A 492 -10.83 -30.75 9.50
C MET A 492 -10.22 -32.15 9.28
N ASP A 493 -9.26 -32.28 8.39
CA ASP A 493 -8.55 -33.53 8.15
C ASP A 493 -7.77 -34.00 9.39
N ARG A 494 -7.17 -33.08 10.17
CA ARG A 494 -6.48 -33.43 11.42
C ARG A 494 -7.42 -33.82 12.56
N GLN A 495 -8.60 -33.21 12.65
CA GLN A 495 -9.61 -33.59 13.63
C GLN A 495 -10.19 -34.98 13.32
N LEU A 496 -10.39 -35.29 12.04
CA LEU A 496 -10.81 -36.61 11.60
C LEU A 496 -9.76 -37.70 11.89
N VAL A 497 -8.48 -37.40 11.67
CA VAL A 497 -7.38 -38.34 11.98
C VAL A 497 -7.19 -38.50 13.50
N ALA A 498 -7.32 -37.44 14.28
CA ALA A 498 -7.25 -37.50 15.75
C ALA A 498 -8.47 -38.24 16.37
N GLY A 499 -9.66 -38.03 15.80
CA GLY A 499 -10.87 -38.74 16.22
C GLY A 499 -10.87 -40.25 15.87
N SER A 500 -10.23 -40.64 14.75
CA SER A 500 -10.11 -42.05 14.36
C SER A 500 -8.99 -42.79 15.11
N GLY A 501 -8.01 -42.09 15.68
CA GLY A 501 -6.94 -42.66 16.52
C GLY A 501 -7.42 -43.02 17.95
N GLY A 502 -8.40 -42.26 18.48
CA GLY A 502 -9.00 -42.52 19.80
C GLY A 502 -9.90 -43.76 19.86
N ALA A 503 -10.59 -44.07 18.75
CA ALA A 503 -11.48 -45.22 18.68
C ALA A 503 -10.77 -46.59 18.53
N ARG A 504 -9.47 -46.59 18.16
CA ARG A 504 -8.70 -47.84 18.04
C ARG A 504 -7.93 -48.22 19.31
N SER A 505 -7.79 -47.33 20.28
CA SER A 505 -7.06 -47.62 21.54
C SER A 505 -7.95 -48.15 22.66
N GLU A 506 -9.28 -48.07 22.59
CA GLU A 506 -10.20 -48.65 23.59
C GLU A 506 -10.58 -50.08 23.31
N SER A 507 -10.50 -50.59 22.06
CA SER A 507 -10.80 -51.97 21.75
C SER A 507 -9.63 -52.94 21.97
N ALA A 508 -8.41 -52.46 22.21
CA ALA A 508 -7.22 -53.28 22.43
C ALA A 508 -6.87 -53.51 23.91
N ARG A 509 -7.60 -52.89 24.86
CA ARG A 509 -7.37 -53.08 26.32
C ARG A 509 -8.30 -54.02 27.03
N ALA A 510 -9.22 -54.72 26.32
CA ALA A 510 -10.18 -55.63 26.93
C ALA A 510 -9.82 -57.13 26.85
N ALA A 511 -8.65 -57.50 26.38
CA ALA A 511 -8.26 -58.90 26.30
C ALA A 511 -6.81 -59.10 26.77
N GLU A 512 -6.57 -59.11 28.10
CA GLU A 512 -5.46 -59.83 28.73
C GLU A 512 -5.40 -59.53 30.24
N LEU A 513 -5.94 -60.45 31.03
CA LEU A 513 -5.63 -60.72 32.45
C LEU A 513 -5.99 -62.17 32.73
N PRO A 514 -5.40 -62.83 33.72
CA PRO A 514 -4.00 -62.99 34.14
C PRO A 514 -3.60 -64.46 34.34
N ARG A 515 -2.35 -64.82 34.37
CA ARG A 515 -1.90 -66.04 35.10
C ARG A 515 -0.47 -65.90 35.65
N GLN A 516 -0.45 -66.05 36.96
CA GLN A 516 0.51 -66.77 37.86
C GLN A 516 1.71 -65.98 38.40
N ALA A 517 1.55 -65.72 39.70
CA ALA A 517 2.60 -65.64 40.71
C ALA A 517 3.31 -67.00 40.91
N ARG A 518 4.63 -66.98 41.09
CA ARG A 518 5.33 -67.69 42.19
C ARG A 518 6.88 -67.65 42.06
N ALA A 519 7.45 -67.35 43.18
CA ALA A 519 8.74 -67.80 43.65
C ALA A 519 10.00 -67.20 42.96
N ALA A 520 11.03 -66.70 43.62
CA ALA A 520 11.60 -67.09 44.87
C ALA A 520 12.62 -66.03 45.40
N ARG A 521 12.72 -65.99 46.69
CA ARG A 521 13.72 -65.29 47.50
C ARG A 521 15.16 -65.83 47.27
N ARG A 522 16.11 -64.92 47.58
CA ARG A 522 17.54 -65.10 48.00
C ARG A 522 18.44 -64.29 47.02
N GLY A 523 19.39 -63.56 47.46
CA GLY A 523 20.04 -63.25 48.74
C GLY A 523 21.10 -62.20 48.41
N SER A 524 21.34 -61.33 49.38
CA SER A 524 22.52 -60.44 49.45
C SER A 524 23.81 -61.23 49.65
N PRO A 525 25.02 -60.69 49.52
CA PRO A 525 25.43 -59.48 50.23
C PRO A 525 25.75 -58.26 49.37
#